data_041fa7cf8829d0ac50c1735920971b8a
#
_entry.id   041fa7cf8829d0ac50c1735920971b8a
#
_cell.length_a   1.000
_cell.length_b   1.000
_cell.length_c   1.000
_cell.angle_alpha   90.00
_cell.angle_beta   90.00
_cell.angle_gamma   90.00
#
_symmetry.space_group_name_H-M   'P 1'
#
loop_
_entity.id
_entity.type
_entity.pdbx_description
1 polymer ?
#
loop_
_entity_poly.entity_id
_entity_poly.type
_entity_poly.pdbx_seq_one_letter_code
_entity_poly.pdbx_strand_id
1 'polypeptide(L)'
;YDPSIASLDDGGFVVTWRDDNGATDSREGSGVDVFGQRFDANSVKVGDEFLINADADTGSQYEPSVAGLGNGQFVVTWRDSQGSSHDKSGDDATTGSSDDIRAQIFTTKDANGDALTTPVEAGSDFRVNDGTYHTQYAPSVADLSDGGFIVTYASYYGDQNHSYTIM
;
A
#
# COMPACT_ATOMS: atom_id res chain seq x y z
N TYR A 1 6.93 -11.21 4.68
CA TYR A 1 7.74 -11.17 3.44
C TYR A 1 7.76 -9.75 2.88
N ASP A 2 8.65 -9.45 1.91
CA ASP A 2 8.72 -8.18 1.16
C ASP A 2 8.70 -6.93 2.07
N PRO A 3 9.59 -6.81 3.08
CA PRO A 3 9.57 -5.68 3.98
C PRO A 3 10.00 -4.38 3.28
N SER A 4 9.34 -3.27 3.63
CA SER A 4 9.70 -1.92 3.22
C SER A 4 9.76 -1.01 4.46
N ILE A 5 10.59 0.02 4.44
CA ILE A 5 10.80 0.92 5.57
C ILE A 5 10.89 2.37 5.10
N ALA A 6 10.30 3.29 5.86
CA ALA A 6 10.44 4.73 5.65
C ALA A 6 10.63 5.46 6.97
N SER A 7 11.45 6.51 6.95
CA SER A 7 11.58 7.45 8.07
C SER A 7 10.35 8.35 8.17
N LEU A 8 10.02 8.79 9.38
CA LEU A 8 8.96 9.76 9.68
C LEU A 8 9.58 11.07 10.20
N ASP A 9 8.84 12.15 10.10
CA ASP A 9 9.30 13.50 10.47
C ASP A 9 9.48 13.70 11.99
N ASP A 10 8.96 12.79 12.81
CA ASP A 10 9.17 12.74 14.26
C ASP A 10 10.47 12.04 14.69
N GLY A 11 11.28 11.62 13.72
CA GLY A 11 12.52 10.88 13.93
C GLY A 11 12.33 9.38 14.09
N GLY A 12 11.09 8.89 14.10
CA GLY A 12 10.75 7.48 14.05
C GLY A 12 10.73 6.92 12.62
N PHE A 13 10.20 5.73 12.49
CA PHE A 13 10.04 5.07 11.18
C PHE A 13 8.85 4.12 11.20
N VAL A 14 8.40 3.75 10.02
CA VAL A 14 7.38 2.73 9.79
C VAL A 14 7.98 1.59 8.96
N VAL A 15 7.64 0.36 9.32
CA VAL A 15 7.96 -0.85 8.54
C VAL A 15 6.65 -1.43 8.05
N THR A 16 6.60 -1.82 6.79
CA THR A 16 5.48 -2.54 6.19
C THR A 16 5.95 -3.90 5.66
N TRP A 17 5.09 -4.88 5.63
CA TRP A 17 5.42 -6.22 5.15
C TRP A 17 4.15 -6.96 4.70
N ARG A 18 4.34 -7.98 3.92
CA ARG A 18 3.32 -8.96 3.55
C ARG A 18 3.26 -10.07 4.58
N ASP A 19 2.05 -10.43 5.01
CA ASP A 19 1.80 -11.60 5.84
C ASP A 19 1.00 -12.66 5.06
N ASP A 20 1.54 -13.88 4.99
CA ASP A 20 0.95 -15.03 4.31
C ASP A 20 0.21 -15.97 5.27
N ASN A 21 0.03 -15.58 6.55
CA ASN A 21 -0.52 -16.48 7.57
C ASN A 21 -1.99 -16.87 7.36
N GLY A 22 -2.64 -16.32 6.36
CA GLY A 22 -3.97 -16.68 5.84
C GLY A 22 -5.01 -16.97 6.90
N ALA A 23 -6.17 -16.34 6.87
CA ALA A 23 -7.42 -16.68 7.57
C ALA A 23 -7.38 -17.06 9.08
N THR A 24 -6.26 -16.93 9.78
CA THR A 24 -6.13 -17.22 11.21
C THR A 24 -6.31 -15.99 12.09
N ASP A 25 -6.20 -14.79 11.50
CA ASP A 25 -6.48 -13.53 12.18
C ASP A 25 -7.82 -12.96 11.70
N SER A 26 -8.68 -12.62 12.65
CA SER A 26 -10.01 -12.04 12.38
C SER A 26 -9.96 -10.61 11.78
N ARG A 27 -8.76 -10.03 11.62
CA ARG A 27 -8.50 -8.75 10.98
C ARG A 27 -8.30 -8.88 9.47
N GLU A 28 -8.13 -10.10 8.98
CA GLU A 28 -7.77 -10.42 7.60
C GLU A 28 -8.97 -10.95 6.84
N GLY A 29 -9.06 -10.59 5.57
CA GLY A 29 -9.92 -11.28 4.62
C GLY A 29 -9.40 -12.68 4.28
N SER A 30 -9.83 -13.25 3.18
CA SER A 30 -9.30 -14.52 2.68
C SER A 30 -8.13 -14.25 1.73
N GLY A 31 -6.91 -14.20 2.22
CA GLY A 31 -5.77 -13.95 1.33
C GLY A 31 -4.48 -13.60 2.06
N VAL A 32 -3.58 -12.98 1.33
CA VAL A 32 -2.35 -12.39 1.81
C VAL A 32 -2.59 -10.91 2.03
N ASP A 33 -2.22 -10.38 3.19
CA ASP A 33 -2.46 -8.99 3.56
C ASP A 33 -1.16 -8.22 3.80
N VAL A 34 -1.24 -6.89 3.77
CA VAL A 34 -0.14 -5.98 4.09
C VAL A 34 -0.35 -5.36 5.46
N PHE A 35 0.66 -5.51 6.31
CA PHE A 35 0.70 -4.94 7.66
C PHE A 35 1.75 -3.86 7.80
N GLY A 36 1.56 -3.03 8.81
CA GLY A 36 2.50 -2.01 9.22
C GLY A 36 2.74 -1.97 10.71
N GLN A 37 3.94 -1.56 11.13
CA GLN A 37 4.30 -1.26 12.50
C GLN A 37 5.12 0.02 12.56
N ARG A 38 4.72 0.93 13.43
CA ARG A 38 5.47 2.16 13.70
C ARG A 38 6.47 1.94 14.84
N PHE A 39 7.58 2.65 14.75
CA PHE A 39 8.65 2.69 15.76
C PHE A 39 9.03 4.15 16.04
N ASP A 40 9.45 4.43 17.27
CA ASP A 40 10.03 5.74 17.63
C ASP A 40 11.51 5.85 17.22
N ALA A 41 12.13 7.00 17.49
CA ALA A 41 13.53 7.27 17.19
C ALA A 41 14.52 6.35 17.95
N ASN A 42 14.07 5.66 19.01
CA ASN A 42 14.86 4.70 19.78
C ASN A 42 14.59 3.25 19.33
N SER A 43 13.88 3.06 18.22
CA SER A 43 13.45 1.74 17.72
C SER A 43 12.52 0.98 18.66
N VAL A 44 11.76 1.69 19.50
CA VAL A 44 10.72 1.12 20.34
C VAL A 44 9.39 1.13 19.55
N LYS A 45 8.65 0.01 19.60
CA LYS A 45 7.32 -0.09 18.99
C LYS A 45 6.39 0.99 19.54
N VAL A 46 5.65 1.66 18.66
CA VAL A 46 4.61 2.63 18.99
C VAL A 46 3.28 2.08 18.53
N GLY A 47 2.41 1.74 19.46
CA GLY A 47 1.13 1.08 19.20
C GLY A 47 1.28 -0.37 18.74
N ASP A 48 0.17 -0.93 18.29
CA ASP A 48 0.10 -2.29 17.77
C ASP A 48 0.33 -2.30 16.24
N GLU A 49 0.52 -3.49 15.68
CA GLU A 49 0.48 -3.71 14.25
C GLU A 49 -0.89 -3.31 13.69
N PHE A 50 -0.90 -2.74 12.51
CA PHE A 50 -2.14 -2.32 11.84
C PHE A 50 -2.20 -2.84 10.42
N LEU A 51 -3.42 -3.12 9.96
CA LEU A 51 -3.69 -3.55 8.59
C LEU A 51 -3.63 -2.34 7.65
N ILE A 52 -2.88 -2.47 6.55
CA ILE A 52 -2.73 -1.42 5.54
C ILE A 52 -3.90 -1.42 4.54
N ASN A 53 -4.29 -2.60 4.08
CA ASN A 53 -5.32 -2.79 3.05
C ASN A 53 -6.71 -3.06 3.64
N ALA A 54 -7.10 -2.30 4.67
CA ALA A 54 -8.35 -2.54 5.40
C ALA A 54 -9.63 -2.46 4.54
N ASP A 55 -9.61 -1.67 3.46
CA ASP A 55 -10.71 -1.54 2.51
C ASP A 55 -10.71 -2.63 1.42
N ALA A 56 -9.67 -3.47 1.34
CA ALA A 56 -9.58 -4.54 0.37
C ALA A 56 -10.35 -5.77 0.85
N ASP A 57 -11.49 -6.03 0.24
CA ASP A 57 -12.45 -7.03 0.72
C ASP A 57 -12.06 -8.48 0.41
N THR A 58 -11.30 -8.72 -0.65
CA THR A 58 -10.97 -10.08 -1.11
C THR A 58 -9.71 -10.06 -1.97
N GLY A 59 -9.01 -11.16 -2.02
CA GLY A 59 -7.81 -11.30 -2.84
C GLY A 59 -6.55 -11.32 -2.00
N SER A 60 -5.43 -11.06 -2.65
CA SER A 60 -4.12 -11.08 -1.99
C SER A 60 -3.34 -9.83 -2.35
N GLN A 61 -2.71 -9.22 -1.35
CA GLN A 61 -1.93 -8.00 -1.47
C GLN A 61 -0.45 -8.33 -1.29
N TYR A 62 0.39 -7.79 -2.18
CA TYR A 62 1.79 -8.13 -2.29
C TYR A 62 2.67 -6.90 -2.46
N GLU A 63 3.97 -7.07 -2.24
CA GLU A 63 5.01 -6.12 -2.64
C GLU A 63 4.77 -4.70 -2.08
N PRO A 64 4.56 -4.53 -0.76
CA PRO A 64 4.37 -3.20 -0.20
C PRO A 64 5.60 -2.32 -0.37
N SER A 65 5.38 -1.03 -0.64
CA SER A 65 6.41 0.01 -0.63
C SER A 65 5.90 1.21 0.15
N VAL A 66 6.72 1.82 1.00
CA VAL A 66 6.33 2.92 1.89
C VAL A 66 7.25 4.11 1.75
N ALA A 67 6.68 5.34 1.82
CA ALA A 67 7.40 6.60 1.88
C ALA A 67 6.78 7.55 2.91
N GLY A 68 7.61 8.25 3.66
CA GLY A 68 7.18 9.31 4.58
C GLY A 68 6.91 10.61 3.81
N LEU A 69 5.79 11.29 4.08
CA LEU A 69 5.36 12.49 3.36
C LEU A 69 5.56 13.80 4.15
N GLY A 70 6.06 13.72 5.38
CA GLY A 70 6.09 14.85 6.30
C GLY A 70 4.73 15.08 6.99
N ASN A 71 4.69 16.06 7.92
CA ASN A 71 3.52 16.40 8.72
C ASN A 71 2.87 15.22 9.48
N GLY A 72 3.64 14.16 9.76
CA GLY A 72 3.16 12.94 10.36
C GLY A 72 2.41 12.04 9.40
N GLN A 73 2.55 12.22 8.12
CA GLN A 73 1.94 11.38 7.09
C GLN A 73 2.95 10.44 6.44
N PHE A 74 2.46 9.33 5.94
CA PHE A 74 3.18 8.42 5.07
C PHE A 74 2.20 7.76 4.08
N VAL A 75 2.71 7.30 2.96
CA VAL A 75 1.94 6.56 1.96
C VAL A 75 2.49 5.15 1.83
N VAL A 76 1.60 4.18 1.70
CA VAL A 76 1.94 2.80 1.35
C VAL A 76 1.31 2.48 0.01
N THR A 77 2.08 1.85 -0.87
CA THR A 77 1.59 1.28 -2.13
C THR A 77 1.76 -0.23 -2.09
N TRP A 78 0.89 -0.95 -2.77
CA TRP A 78 0.97 -2.41 -2.88
C TRP A 78 0.38 -2.89 -4.20
N ARG A 79 0.73 -4.11 -4.57
CA ARG A 79 0.08 -4.85 -5.64
C ARG A 79 -1.16 -5.54 -5.07
N ASP A 80 -2.29 -5.30 -5.68
CA ASP A 80 -3.57 -5.87 -5.31
C ASP A 80 -4.01 -6.90 -6.35
N SER A 81 -4.09 -8.17 -5.94
CA SER A 81 -4.48 -9.29 -6.78
C SER A 81 -5.90 -9.74 -6.44
N GLN A 82 -6.87 -8.90 -6.70
CA GLN A 82 -8.27 -9.18 -6.35
C GLN A 82 -9.02 -10.05 -7.35
N GLY A 83 -8.40 -10.45 -8.44
CA GLY A 83 -9.10 -11.18 -9.49
C GLY A 83 -10.20 -10.33 -10.12
N SER A 84 -10.92 -10.87 -11.07
CA SER A 84 -11.93 -10.23 -11.92
C SER A 84 -13.14 -9.61 -11.19
N SER A 85 -13.20 -9.61 -9.86
CA SER A 85 -14.38 -9.18 -9.11
C SER A 85 -14.37 -7.71 -8.67
N HIS A 86 -13.24 -7.01 -8.75
CA HIS A 86 -13.11 -5.65 -8.20
C HIS A 86 -13.02 -4.53 -9.24
N ASP A 87 -13.08 -4.84 -10.50
CA ASP A 87 -13.23 -3.81 -11.52
C ASP A 87 -14.66 -3.27 -11.55
N LYS A 88 -14.93 -2.29 -10.71
CA LYS A 88 -16.17 -1.52 -10.76
C LYS A 88 -16.20 -0.53 -11.93
N SER A 89 -15.13 -0.41 -12.72
CA SER A 89 -15.02 0.56 -13.80
C SER A 89 -15.56 0.07 -15.13
N GLY A 90 -16.01 -1.20 -15.25
CA GLY A 90 -16.66 -1.73 -16.45
C GLY A 90 -15.70 -2.16 -17.55
N ASP A 91 -14.42 -2.26 -17.28
CA ASP A 91 -13.43 -2.74 -18.24
C ASP A 91 -13.20 -4.25 -18.10
N ASP A 92 -13.73 -4.92 -19.07
CA ASP A 92 -13.49 -6.31 -19.51
C ASP A 92 -13.17 -7.39 -18.46
N ALA A 93 -14.21 -7.86 -17.79
CA ALA A 93 -14.21 -9.09 -17.00
C ALA A 93 -13.88 -10.38 -17.83
N THR A 94 -13.46 -10.26 -19.09
CA THR A 94 -13.35 -11.40 -20.01
C THR A 94 -11.95 -11.98 -20.14
N THR A 95 -10.90 -11.34 -19.59
CA THR A 95 -9.51 -11.79 -19.83
C THR A 95 -8.66 -12.13 -18.61
N GLY A 96 -9.27 -12.38 -17.45
CA GLY A 96 -8.57 -12.98 -16.32
C GLY A 96 -7.70 -11.97 -15.52
N SER A 97 -7.66 -12.16 -14.21
CA SER A 97 -6.89 -11.48 -13.16
C SER A 97 -5.84 -10.47 -13.66
N SER A 98 -6.19 -9.22 -13.70
CA SER A 98 -5.24 -8.12 -13.75
C SER A 98 -4.96 -7.66 -12.32
N ASP A 99 -3.70 -7.62 -11.92
CA ASP A 99 -3.34 -7.03 -10.65
C ASP A 99 -3.20 -5.52 -10.83
N ASP A 100 -3.68 -4.76 -9.87
CA ASP A 100 -3.58 -3.31 -9.82
C ASP A 100 -2.55 -2.84 -8.81
N ILE A 101 -2.06 -1.62 -8.96
CA ILE A 101 -1.32 -0.92 -7.91
C ILE A 101 -2.28 -0.01 -7.15
N ARG A 102 -2.35 -0.22 -5.86
CA ARG A 102 -3.13 0.61 -4.94
C ARG A 102 -2.23 1.39 -4.00
N ALA A 103 -2.79 2.45 -3.43
CA ALA A 103 -2.11 3.29 -2.45
C ALA A 103 -3.08 3.74 -1.36
N GLN A 104 -2.57 3.85 -0.13
CA GLN A 104 -3.26 4.41 1.03
C GLN A 104 -2.35 5.40 1.75
N ILE A 105 -2.87 6.57 2.07
CA ILE A 105 -2.19 7.55 2.90
C ILE A 105 -2.64 7.36 4.35
N PHE A 106 -1.67 7.41 5.26
CA PHE A 106 -1.88 7.33 6.71
C PHE A 106 -1.41 8.61 7.39
N THR A 107 -2.01 8.92 8.53
CA THR A 107 -1.53 9.97 9.44
C THR A 107 -1.21 9.40 10.82
N THR A 108 -0.15 9.91 11.41
CA THR A 108 0.26 9.62 12.81
C THR A 108 -0.18 10.73 13.77
N LYS A 109 -0.98 11.70 13.29
CA LYS A 109 -1.48 12.84 14.06
C LYS A 109 -3.01 12.92 13.97
N ASP A 110 -3.64 13.30 15.05
CA ASP A 110 -5.07 13.62 15.07
C ASP A 110 -5.37 15.02 14.44
N ALA A 111 -6.65 15.40 14.45
CA ALA A 111 -7.09 16.68 13.91
C ALA A 111 -6.54 17.91 14.69
N ASN A 112 -6.04 17.71 15.90
CA ASN A 112 -5.41 18.75 16.73
C ASN A 112 -3.89 18.81 16.51
N GLY A 113 -3.32 17.84 15.78
CA GLY A 113 -1.89 17.68 15.58
C GLY A 113 -1.20 16.86 16.66
N ASP A 114 -1.95 16.24 17.58
CA ASP A 114 -1.41 15.37 18.63
C ASP A 114 -1.05 14.00 18.07
N ALA A 115 0.03 13.43 18.59
CA ALA A 115 0.53 12.14 18.10
C ALA A 115 -0.43 11.00 18.45
N LEU A 116 -0.76 10.19 17.44
CA LEU A 116 -1.51 8.94 17.59
C LEU A 116 -0.56 7.78 17.92
N THR A 117 -1.03 6.82 18.69
CA THR A 117 -0.29 5.58 18.95
C THR A 117 -0.37 4.63 17.77
N THR A 118 -1.55 4.52 17.15
CA THR A 118 -1.76 3.75 15.92
C THR A 118 -2.09 4.72 14.78
N PRO A 119 -1.41 4.63 13.62
CA PRO A 119 -1.76 5.43 12.46
C PRO A 119 -3.20 5.17 12.01
N VAL A 120 -3.84 6.19 11.47
CA VAL A 120 -5.18 6.09 10.89
C VAL A 120 -5.14 6.49 9.42
N GLU A 121 -6.06 5.96 8.64
CA GLU A 121 -6.21 6.29 7.23
C GLU A 121 -6.56 7.78 7.04
N ALA A 122 -5.90 8.41 6.11
CA ALA A 122 -6.17 9.78 5.68
C ALA A 122 -6.90 9.77 4.33
N GLY A 123 -8.18 9.38 4.36
CA GLY A 123 -9.00 9.12 3.18
C GLY A 123 -9.06 7.63 2.85
N SER A 124 -9.76 7.28 1.77
CA SER A 124 -9.84 5.91 1.29
C SER A 124 -8.62 5.56 0.43
N ASP A 125 -8.33 4.28 0.29
CA ASP A 125 -7.35 3.78 -0.65
C ASP A 125 -7.77 4.08 -2.11
N PHE A 126 -6.84 4.16 -3.00
CA PHE A 126 -7.09 4.46 -4.41
C PHE A 126 -6.18 3.67 -5.35
N ARG A 127 -6.68 3.44 -6.56
CA ARG A 127 -5.89 2.83 -7.63
C ARG A 127 -4.91 3.86 -8.20
N VAL A 128 -3.66 3.45 -8.37
CA VAL A 128 -2.58 4.27 -8.91
C VAL A 128 -2.51 4.19 -10.42
N ASN A 129 -2.68 2.98 -11.00
CA ASN A 129 -2.60 2.77 -12.45
C ASN A 129 -3.90 3.16 -13.15
N ASP A 130 -3.79 3.85 -14.29
CA ASP A 130 -4.94 4.21 -15.14
C ASP A 130 -5.41 3.05 -16.01
N GLY A 131 -4.49 2.18 -16.43
CA GLY A 131 -4.78 1.05 -17.30
C GLY A 131 -5.30 -0.14 -16.49
N THR A 132 -6.41 -0.71 -16.92
CA THR A 132 -7.03 -1.91 -16.34
C THR A 132 -6.63 -3.19 -17.06
N TYR A 133 -5.96 -3.05 -18.18
CA TYR A 133 -5.44 -4.18 -18.93
C TYR A 133 -4.08 -4.57 -18.41
N HIS A 134 -3.88 -5.86 -18.17
CA HIS A 134 -2.59 -6.44 -17.79
C HIS A 134 -2.25 -6.35 -16.31
N THR A 135 -1.32 -7.18 -15.90
CA THR A 135 -0.83 -7.26 -14.54
C THR A 135 0.16 -6.15 -14.25
N GLN A 136 -0.10 -5.36 -13.22
CA GLN A 136 0.83 -4.39 -12.64
C GLN A 136 1.50 -5.00 -11.41
N TYR A 137 2.80 -4.73 -11.22
CA TYR A 137 3.58 -5.32 -10.13
C TYR A 137 4.80 -4.48 -9.78
N ALA A 138 5.50 -4.83 -8.69
CA ALA A 138 6.69 -4.18 -8.18
C ALA A 138 6.53 -2.66 -8.01
N PRO A 139 5.52 -2.18 -7.26
CA PRO A 139 5.39 -0.76 -6.96
C PRO A 139 6.58 -0.29 -6.13
N SER A 140 7.00 0.95 -6.39
CA SER A 140 7.95 1.67 -5.55
C SER A 140 7.49 3.10 -5.41
N VAL A 141 7.45 3.61 -4.19
CA VAL A 141 7.01 4.96 -3.88
C VAL A 141 8.16 5.77 -3.28
N ALA A 142 8.25 7.04 -3.65
CA ALA A 142 9.16 8.00 -3.06
C ALA A 142 8.44 9.32 -2.80
N ASP A 143 8.84 10.02 -1.73
CA ASP A 143 8.38 11.37 -1.41
C ASP A 143 8.98 12.42 -2.34
N LEU A 144 8.26 13.52 -2.48
CA LEU A 144 8.70 14.72 -3.17
C LEU A 144 8.85 15.87 -2.18
N SER A 145 9.75 16.79 -2.46
CA SER A 145 10.08 17.90 -1.56
C SER A 145 8.92 18.88 -1.30
N ASP A 146 7.86 18.81 -2.09
CA ASP A 146 6.64 19.61 -1.95
C ASP A 146 5.54 18.95 -1.12
N GLY A 147 5.83 17.77 -0.54
CA GLY A 147 4.89 16.96 0.24
C GLY A 147 4.02 16.02 -0.60
N GLY A 148 4.26 15.97 -1.91
CA GLY A 148 3.70 14.96 -2.80
C GLY A 148 4.50 13.66 -2.78
N PHE A 149 4.13 12.73 -3.64
CA PHE A 149 4.87 11.49 -3.85
C PHE A 149 4.78 11.05 -5.31
N ILE A 150 5.69 10.18 -5.70
CA ILE A 150 5.71 9.55 -7.01
C ILE A 150 5.70 8.04 -6.85
N VAL A 151 4.93 7.35 -7.69
CA VAL A 151 4.89 5.89 -7.72
C VAL A 151 5.39 5.41 -9.07
N THR A 152 6.27 4.42 -9.03
CA THR A 152 6.70 3.67 -10.21
C THR A 152 6.26 2.22 -10.07
N TYR A 153 5.90 1.59 -11.18
CA TYR A 153 5.52 0.18 -11.20
C TYR A 153 5.85 -0.45 -12.55
N ALA A 154 5.92 -1.76 -12.60
CA ALA A 154 6.05 -2.52 -13.84
C ALA A 154 4.68 -2.96 -14.34
N SER A 155 4.49 -2.97 -15.66
CA SER A 155 3.28 -3.47 -16.32
C SER A 155 3.64 -4.58 -17.31
N TYR A 156 2.96 -5.72 -17.23
CA TYR A 156 3.20 -6.88 -18.08
C TYR A 156 2.12 -7.02 -19.17
N TYR A 157 2.53 -6.97 -20.42
CA TYR A 157 1.67 -7.01 -21.61
C TYR A 157 1.71 -8.38 -22.32
N GLY A 158 1.63 -9.48 -21.61
CA GLY A 158 1.73 -10.79 -22.25
C GLY A 158 3.11 -11.03 -22.88
N ASP A 159 3.17 -11.55 -24.08
CA ASP A 159 4.42 -11.89 -24.78
C ASP A 159 5.10 -10.71 -25.52
N GLN A 160 4.62 -9.48 -25.36
CA GLN A 160 5.11 -8.29 -26.04
C GLN A 160 5.55 -7.19 -25.05
N ASN A 161 6.86 -7.04 -24.85
CA ASN A 161 7.58 -5.91 -24.27
C ASN A 161 7.14 -5.40 -22.86
N HIS A 162 8.10 -5.37 -21.94
CA HIS A 162 7.96 -4.67 -20.66
C HIS A 162 7.85 -3.16 -20.88
N SER A 163 6.77 -2.56 -20.44
CA SER A 163 6.62 -1.11 -20.33
C SER A 163 6.72 -0.70 -18.87
N TYR A 164 7.47 0.36 -18.59
CA TYR A 164 7.50 1.00 -17.28
C TYR A 164 6.71 2.30 -17.38
N THR A 165 5.77 2.50 -16.51
CA THR A 165 5.04 3.77 -16.42
C THR A 165 5.47 4.48 -15.15
N ILE A 166 5.80 5.76 -15.28
CA ILE A 166 6.09 6.67 -14.17
C ILE A 166 4.89 7.60 -14.09
N MET A 167 4.25 7.69 -12.94
CA MET A 167 3.19 8.64 -12.63
C MET A 167 3.64 9.54 -11.49
#